data_7c42ba729ef6ea7273829396592b4723
#
_entry.id   7c42ba729ef6ea7273829396592b4723
#
_cell.length_a   1.000
_cell.length_b   1.000
_cell.length_c   1.000
_cell.angle_alpha   90.00
_cell.angle_beta   90.00
_cell.angle_gamma   90.00
#
_symmetry.space_group_name_H-M   'P 1'
#
loop_
_entity.id
_entity.type
_entity.pdbx_description
1 polymer ?
#
loop_
_entity_poly.entity_id
_entity_poly.type
_entity_poly.pdbx_seq_one_letter_code
_entity_poly.pdbx_strand_id
1 'polypeptide(L)'
;MREWSLAWAAAVILLAGSLPAAAQDLHGDEHHDHAASATHSHDDEIAPKSATLLPGYGSGGFAVTTKVPAAQAFFSNGMELGAAFAHAAATKAMHESARLDPACAMCRWGEALVAGPTINFGKDADERKALAKLVDEAARLAKANGTARERDLIAALALRYRPGGKPYDHDLAFAAAMRIVAAKYRDDDAIAVLAADALLVTVFAPEHPGDVLEFDHKPIDQAIALIETVLRRSPDFTPAIHFYIHAEEVIDQPEKAEAYADKLATLAPNASHLVHMPSHTFYWLGRYQEAADTNWRAVEIGKANAARLGLAPPMGVWGLPYHAHNVIFGLGGALMAGDSRMALTLARPLVERSAGEAEAPPAAQLLSASGYFALARFDDPASVLALPEPKLPYLKAARHYARGEVLLWLRDLAGARAELAAIPEKIGDKPVKGDWEHDSRAPEAMLAITRKVLEGRIALIEGRPADAAKLFSTAADLEETPDFRRFSDPPAFWYPVRRDEAAALLASGDASGARRAAQASLRLRPRDPVALAVLVRAEGALPPVH
;
A
#
# COMPACT_ATOMS: atom_id res chain seq x y z
N MET A 1 -6.97 18.13 14.29
CA MET A 1 -6.58 16.72 14.38
C MET A 1 -6.96 16.11 13.04
N ARG A 2 -6.00 15.59 12.34
CA ARG A 2 -6.22 14.95 11.03
C ARG A 2 -6.39 13.47 11.29
N GLU A 3 -7.55 12.93 10.97
CA GLU A 3 -7.81 11.49 11.06
C GLU A 3 -7.30 10.85 9.76
N TRP A 4 -6.19 10.13 9.82
CA TRP A 4 -5.60 9.42 8.70
C TRP A 4 -5.90 7.94 8.79
N SER A 5 -6.09 7.32 7.66
CA SER A 5 -6.70 6.01 7.52
C SER A 5 -5.71 4.87 7.50
N LEU A 6 -6.10 3.76 8.11
CA LEU A 6 -5.39 2.49 8.20
C LEU A 6 -5.78 1.45 7.13
N ALA A 7 -6.61 1.81 6.18
CA ALA A 7 -7.20 0.86 5.22
C ALA A 7 -6.24 0.39 4.09
N TRP A 8 -4.99 0.14 4.41
CA TRP A 8 -3.87 0.23 3.46
C TRP A 8 -3.37 -1.07 2.86
N ALA A 9 -3.38 -2.10 3.64
CA ALA A 9 -2.67 -3.31 3.29
C ALA A 9 -3.35 -4.19 2.24
N ALA A 10 -4.68 -4.25 2.23
CA ALA A 10 -5.41 -5.20 1.39
C ALA A 10 -5.84 -4.67 0.02
N ALA A 11 -6.04 -3.36 -0.16
CA ALA A 11 -6.43 -2.81 -1.47
C ALA A 11 -5.36 -3.01 -2.56
N VAL A 12 -4.10 -3.10 -2.17
CA VAL A 12 -2.96 -3.26 -3.09
C VAL A 12 -2.78 -4.69 -3.58
N ILE A 13 -3.22 -5.68 -2.78
CA ILE A 13 -3.08 -7.10 -3.07
C ILE A 13 -4.05 -7.58 -4.15
N LEU A 14 -5.20 -6.92 -4.27
CA LEU A 14 -6.23 -7.26 -5.24
C LEU A 14 -5.81 -7.13 -6.72
N LEU A 15 -4.72 -6.43 -7.01
CA LEU A 15 -4.17 -6.34 -8.37
C LEU A 15 -3.34 -7.57 -8.78
N ALA A 16 -3.03 -8.48 -7.83
CA ALA A 16 -2.19 -9.64 -8.10
C ALA A 16 -2.95 -10.95 -8.41
N GLY A 17 -4.25 -11.03 -8.23
CA GLY A 17 -4.91 -12.30 -8.19
C GLY A 17 -6.31 -12.47 -8.75
N SER A 18 -6.49 -12.48 -10.06
CA SER A 18 -7.59 -13.22 -10.68
C SER A 18 -7.13 -13.79 -12.02
N LEU A 19 -6.75 -15.08 -12.02
CA LEU A 19 -6.58 -15.88 -13.22
C LEU A 19 -7.90 -16.59 -13.54
N PRO A 20 -8.39 -16.61 -14.79
CA PRO A 20 -9.42 -17.54 -15.21
C PRO A 20 -8.79 -18.94 -15.29
N ALA A 21 -9.41 -19.90 -14.63
CA ALA A 21 -9.14 -21.32 -14.86
C ALA A 21 -9.43 -21.65 -16.33
N ALA A 22 -8.43 -22.18 -17.04
CA ALA A 22 -8.62 -22.73 -18.36
C ALA A 22 -9.59 -23.91 -18.26
N ALA A 23 -10.72 -23.82 -18.96
CA ALA A 23 -11.69 -24.86 -19.08
C ALA A 23 -11.06 -26.09 -19.74
N GLN A 24 -11.13 -27.23 -19.09
CA GLN A 24 -11.17 -28.54 -19.72
C GLN A 24 -12.51 -29.17 -19.38
N ASP A 25 -13.33 -29.30 -20.43
CA ASP A 25 -14.58 -30.06 -20.40
C ASP A 25 -14.33 -31.51 -19.99
N LEU A 26 -15.14 -32.01 -19.07
CA LEU A 26 -15.76 -33.34 -19.12
C LEU A 26 -16.86 -33.48 -18.06
N HIS A 27 -17.98 -33.97 -18.52
CA HIS A 27 -19.29 -34.21 -17.92
C HIS A 27 -19.32 -34.79 -16.49
N GLY A 28 -20.34 -34.36 -15.70
CA GLY A 28 -21.11 -35.27 -14.86
C GLY A 28 -21.48 -34.73 -13.46
N ASP A 29 -22.76 -34.41 -13.31
CA ASP A 29 -23.62 -34.52 -12.13
C ASP A 29 -23.54 -33.51 -10.98
N GLU A 30 -24.72 -32.97 -10.74
CA GLU A 30 -25.17 -32.03 -9.71
C GLU A 30 -24.79 -32.45 -8.29
N HIS A 31 -24.22 -31.50 -7.53
CA HIS A 31 -24.61 -31.24 -6.12
C HIS A 31 -24.18 -29.83 -5.74
N HIS A 32 -25.17 -29.07 -5.23
CA HIS A 32 -24.97 -27.76 -4.62
C HIS A 32 -24.04 -27.90 -3.40
N ASP A 33 -22.87 -27.27 -3.47
CA ASP A 33 -22.10 -26.91 -2.30
C ASP A 33 -21.44 -25.53 -2.49
N HIS A 34 -21.48 -24.78 -1.42
CA HIS A 34 -21.05 -23.40 -1.33
C HIS A 34 -19.59 -23.25 -1.82
N ALA A 35 -19.40 -22.36 -2.79
CA ALA A 35 -18.08 -21.98 -3.27
C ALA A 35 -17.29 -21.33 -2.12
N ALA A 36 -16.45 -22.14 -1.48
CA ALA A 36 -15.36 -21.67 -0.67
C ALA A 36 -14.41 -20.89 -1.59
N SER A 37 -14.20 -19.62 -1.29
CA SER A 37 -13.16 -18.80 -1.90
C SER A 37 -11.82 -19.55 -1.79
N ALA A 38 -11.32 -20.01 -2.93
CA ALA A 38 -9.98 -20.63 -2.99
C ALA A 38 -8.95 -19.53 -2.79
N THR A 39 -8.58 -19.29 -1.52
CA THR A 39 -7.35 -18.59 -1.16
C THR A 39 -6.18 -19.53 -1.46
N HIS A 40 -5.80 -19.61 -2.74
CA HIS A 40 -4.50 -20.16 -3.07
C HIS A 40 -3.45 -19.20 -2.51
N SER A 41 -2.60 -19.72 -1.62
CA SER A 41 -1.40 -19.02 -1.18
C SER A 41 -0.50 -18.80 -2.41
N HIS A 42 -0.61 -17.63 -3.03
CA HIS A 42 0.25 -17.22 -4.15
C HIS A 42 1.73 -17.16 -3.79
N ASP A 43 2.07 -17.39 -2.52
CA ASP A 43 3.42 -17.35 -1.99
C ASP A 43 4.32 -18.47 -2.53
N ASP A 44 3.80 -19.66 -2.78
CA ASP A 44 4.62 -20.80 -3.21
C ASP A 44 5.09 -20.71 -4.67
N GLU A 45 4.37 -20.01 -5.53
CA GLU A 45 4.74 -19.83 -6.94
C GLU A 45 5.78 -18.72 -7.16
N ILE A 46 5.93 -17.79 -6.22
CA ILE A 46 6.75 -16.57 -6.36
C ILE A 46 8.14 -16.72 -5.73
N ALA A 47 8.36 -17.72 -4.91
CA ALA A 47 9.66 -17.95 -4.28
C ALA A 47 10.64 -18.72 -5.19
N PRO A 48 11.98 -18.52 -5.03
CA PRO A 48 12.98 -19.28 -5.79
C PRO A 48 12.73 -20.80 -5.73
N LYS A 49 12.93 -21.51 -6.84
CA LYS A 49 12.75 -22.99 -6.90
C LYS A 49 13.63 -23.74 -5.90
N SER A 50 14.81 -23.17 -5.57
CA SER A 50 15.70 -23.67 -4.51
C SER A 50 16.04 -22.52 -3.57
N ALA A 51 16.17 -22.83 -2.27
CA ALA A 51 16.62 -21.82 -1.31
C ALA A 51 18.04 -21.36 -1.63
N THR A 52 18.20 -20.04 -1.77
CA THR A 52 19.51 -19.39 -1.96
C THR A 52 19.56 -18.18 -1.03
N LEU A 53 20.75 -17.87 -0.52
CA LEU A 53 20.93 -16.62 0.24
C LEU A 53 20.76 -15.43 -0.69
N LEU A 54 19.90 -14.49 -0.29
CA LEU A 54 19.58 -13.30 -1.04
C LEU A 54 20.13 -12.06 -0.32
N PRO A 55 21.28 -11.51 -0.74
CA PRO A 55 21.88 -10.37 -0.08
C PRO A 55 21.17 -9.06 -0.44
N GLY A 56 21.38 -8.02 0.41
CA GLY A 56 20.90 -6.66 0.14
C GLY A 56 19.42 -6.42 0.49
N TYR A 57 18.88 -7.22 1.42
CA TYR A 57 17.54 -7.04 1.97
C TYR A 57 17.54 -6.33 3.33
N GLY A 58 18.65 -5.69 3.68
CA GLY A 58 18.78 -4.95 4.93
C GLY A 58 19.41 -5.76 6.05
N SER A 59 18.90 -5.56 7.26
CA SER A 59 19.33 -6.21 8.49
C SER A 59 18.14 -6.92 9.18
N GLY A 60 18.35 -7.52 10.35
CA GLY A 60 17.29 -8.19 11.13
C GLY A 60 17.66 -9.59 11.59
N GLY A 61 18.68 -10.18 10.99
CA GLY A 61 19.23 -11.47 11.43
C GLY A 61 19.88 -11.37 12.81
N PHE A 62 19.78 -12.45 13.60
CA PHE A 62 20.42 -12.57 14.90
C PHE A 62 20.91 -13.99 15.16
N ALA A 63 21.79 -14.14 16.14
CA ALA A 63 22.35 -15.45 16.49
C ALA A 63 21.31 -16.36 17.16
N VAL A 64 21.26 -17.63 16.75
CA VAL A 64 20.42 -18.67 17.32
C VAL A 64 21.23 -19.92 17.69
N THR A 65 20.66 -20.78 18.54
CA THR A 65 21.31 -22.02 18.94
C THR A 65 21.34 -23.02 17.79
N THR A 66 22.44 -23.01 17.05
CA THR A 66 22.77 -24.00 16.00
C THR A 66 24.28 -24.19 15.93
N LYS A 67 24.73 -25.41 15.58
CA LYS A 67 26.15 -25.73 15.28
C LYS A 67 26.43 -25.73 13.78
N VAL A 68 25.42 -25.47 12.95
CA VAL A 68 25.52 -25.53 11.49
C VAL A 68 25.58 -24.08 10.94
N PRO A 69 26.76 -23.60 10.51
CA PRO A 69 26.88 -22.21 10.04
C PRO A 69 25.94 -21.85 8.88
N ALA A 70 25.68 -22.81 7.98
CA ALA A 70 24.74 -22.60 6.89
C ALA A 70 23.29 -22.44 7.38
N ALA A 71 22.87 -23.17 8.42
CA ALA A 71 21.55 -22.99 9.03
C ALA A 71 21.42 -21.58 9.65
N GLN A 72 22.45 -21.11 10.36
CA GLN A 72 22.48 -19.72 10.87
C GLN A 72 22.39 -18.69 9.74
N ALA A 73 23.12 -18.91 8.64
CA ALA A 73 23.09 -17.97 7.51
C ALA A 73 21.70 -17.87 6.88
N PHE A 74 21.03 -19.01 6.65
CA PHE A 74 19.66 -19.04 6.14
C PHE A 74 18.64 -18.46 7.13
N PHE A 75 18.81 -18.71 8.42
CA PHE A 75 17.99 -18.09 9.45
C PHE A 75 18.10 -16.55 9.42
N SER A 76 19.34 -16.02 9.42
CA SER A 76 19.57 -14.59 9.38
C SER A 76 18.95 -13.96 8.12
N ASN A 77 19.18 -14.59 6.96
CA ASN A 77 18.62 -14.12 5.70
C ASN A 77 17.07 -14.21 5.67
N GLY A 78 16.50 -15.26 6.27
CA GLY A 78 15.05 -15.37 6.41
C GLY A 78 14.44 -14.25 7.25
N MET A 79 15.11 -13.81 8.33
CA MET A 79 14.69 -12.66 9.13
C MET A 79 14.78 -11.34 8.34
N GLU A 80 15.86 -11.13 7.60
CA GLU A 80 16.06 -9.96 6.73
C GLU A 80 14.97 -9.88 5.65
N LEU A 81 14.71 -11.00 4.98
CA LEU A 81 13.68 -11.13 3.96
C LEU A 81 12.27 -10.90 4.53
N GLY A 82 11.96 -11.46 5.71
CA GLY A 82 10.68 -11.27 6.40
C GLY A 82 10.43 -9.81 6.73
N ALA A 83 11.43 -9.13 7.32
CA ALA A 83 11.37 -7.70 7.63
C ALA A 83 11.29 -6.80 6.38
N ALA A 84 11.71 -7.30 5.22
CA ALA A 84 11.61 -6.63 3.92
C ALA A 84 10.34 -7.01 3.13
N PHE A 85 9.41 -7.73 3.75
CA PHE A 85 8.15 -8.23 3.15
C PHE A 85 8.35 -9.11 1.91
N ALA A 86 9.49 -9.77 1.80
CA ALA A 86 9.75 -10.82 0.82
C ALA A 86 9.34 -12.19 1.40
N HIS A 87 8.07 -12.33 1.82
CA HIS A 87 7.56 -13.40 2.69
C HIS A 87 7.80 -14.80 2.14
N ALA A 88 7.52 -15.04 0.85
CA ALA A 88 7.74 -16.33 0.22
C ALA A 88 9.23 -16.75 0.21
N ALA A 89 10.13 -15.80 -0.07
CA ALA A 89 11.57 -16.04 -0.01
C ALA A 89 12.04 -16.25 1.44
N ALA A 90 11.47 -15.49 2.40
CA ALA A 90 11.74 -15.66 3.84
C ALA A 90 11.36 -17.06 4.33
N THR A 91 10.15 -17.51 4.00
CA THR A 91 9.66 -18.86 4.36
C THR A 91 10.58 -19.95 3.80
N LYS A 92 11.00 -19.86 2.53
CA LYS A 92 11.96 -20.81 1.95
C LYS A 92 13.33 -20.78 2.62
N ALA A 93 13.85 -19.60 2.96
CA ALA A 93 15.11 -19.49 3.68
C ALA A 93 15.01 -20.13 5.07
N MET A 94 13.92 -19.90 5.80
CA MET A 94 13.69 -20.52 7.11
C MET A 94 13.51 -22.02 7.02
N HIS A 95 12.77 -22.51 6.02
CA HIS A 95 12.62 -23.96 5.77
C HIS A 95 13.97 -24.62 5.50
N GLU A 96 14.82 -23.98 4.67
CA GLU A 96 16.18 -24.49 4.42
C GLU A 96 17.05 -24.46 5.67
N SER A 97 16.95 -23.41 6.49
CA SER A 97 17.63 -23.34 7.78
C SER A 97 17.26 -24.54 8.68
N ALA A 98 15.96 -24.85 8.80
CA ALA A 98 15.46 -25.97 9.58
C ALA A 98 15.83 -27.33 8.97
N ARG A 99 15.94 -27.45 7.64
CA ARG A 99 16.39 -28.64 6.93
C ARG A 99 17.88 -28.94 7.19
N LEU A 100 18.70 -27.89 7.21
CA LEU A 100 20.15 -28.00 7.45
C LEU A 100 20.49 -28.38 8.90
N ASP A 101 19.70 -27.89 9.86
CA ASP A 101 19.81 -28.26 11.26
C ASP A 101 18.43 -28.61 11.86
N PRO A 102 18.01 -29.87 11.76
CA PRO A 102 16.72 -30.30 12.33
C PRO A 102 16.61 -30.18 13.86
N ALA A 103 17.71 -29.96 14.57
CA ALA A 103 17.72 -29.71 16.01
C ALA A 103 17.58 -28.23 16.39
N CYS A 104 17.63 -27.34 15.43
CA CYS A 104 17.51 -25.90 15.62
C CYS A 104 16.06 -25.49 15.93
N ALA A 105 15.77 -25.23 17.19
CA ALA A 105 14.45 -24.78 17.64
C ALA A 105 14.02 -23.45 16.99
N MET A 106 14.96 -22.49 16.91
CA MET A 106 14.68 -21.16 16.35
C MET A 106 14.49 -21.19 14.84
N CYS A 107 15.02 -22.18 14.12
CA CYS A 107 14.78 -22.33 12.68
C CYS A 107 13.29 -22.67 12.42
N ARG A 108 12.68 -23.55 13.25
CA ARG A 108 11.24 -23.84 13.19
C ARG A 108 10.38 -22.67 13.66
N TRP A 109 10.82 -21.97 14.71
CA TRP A 109 10.17 -20.75 15.18
C TRP A 109 10.19 -19.66 14.10
N GLY A 110 11.31 -19.47 13.42
CA GLY A 110 11.46 -18.50 12.34
C GLY A 110 10.55 -18.82 11.15
N GLU A 111 10.42 -20.10 10.77
CA GLU A 111 9.50 -20.56 9.73
C GLU A 111 8.04 -20.18 10.08
N ALA A 112 7.61 -20.44 11.33
CA ALA A 112 6.28 -20.07 11.79
C ALA A 112 6.06 -18.55 11.93
N LEU A 113 7.12 -17.79 12.23
CA LEU A 113 7.04 -16.33 12.37
C LEU A 113 6.87 -15.65 11.01
N VAL A 114 7.77 -15.94 10.05
CA VAL A 114 7.78 -15.24 8.76
C VAL A 114 6.63 -15.65 7.84
N ALA A 115 6.06 -16.85 8.03
CA ALA A 115 4.85 -17.31 7.33
C ALA A 115 3.56 -16.89 8.04
N GLY A 116 3.65 -16.20 9.16
CA GLY A 116 2.51 -15.77 9.97
C GLY A 116 1.78 -14.54 9.43
N PRO A 117 0.75 -14.08 10.18
CA PRO A 117 0.08 -12.82 9.91
C PRO A 117 1.04 -11.63 9.98
N THR A 118 0.82 -10.64 9.13
CA THR A 118 1.58 -9.39 9.04
C THR A 118 0.64 -8.20 9.12
N ILE A 119 1.16 -6.99 9.07
CA ILE A 119 0.33 -5.78 8.98
C ILE A 119 -0.54 -5.74 7.70
N ASN A 120 -0.20 -6.55 6.67
CA ASN A 120 -0.86 -6.56 5.37
C ASN A 120 -1.71 -7.81 5.11
N PHE A 121 -1.42 -8.93 5.78
CA PHE A 121 -2.01 -10.22 5.46
C PHE A 121 -2.46 -10.96 6.71
N GLY A 122 -3.70 -11.40 6.72
CA GLY A 122 -4.20 -12.38 7.67
C GLY A 122 -3.78 -13.82 7.33
N LYS A 123 -4.17 -14.75 8.15
CA LYS A 123 -4.02 -16.19 7.94
C LYS A 123 -5.29 -16.92 8.32
N ASP A 124 -5.75 -17.82 7.46
CA ASP A 124 -6.94 -18.63 7.73
C ASP A 124 -6.70 -19.68 8.82
N ALA A 125 -7.76 -20.39 9.20
CA ALA A 125 -7.71 -21.36 10.28
C ALA A 125 -6.79 -22.55 10.00
N ASP A 126 -6.72 -23.02 8.75
CA ASP A 126 -5.87 -24.16 8.37
C ASP A 126 -4.40 -23.75 8.28
N GLU A 127 -4.10 -22.57 7.75
CA GLU A 127 -2.77 -21.97 7.79
C GLU A 127 -2.28 -21.80 9.24
N ARG A 128 -3.09 -21.18 10.11
CA ARG A 128 -2.76 -21.01 11.55
C ARG A 128 -2.53 -22.35 12.24
N LYS A 129 -3.28 -23.39 11.89
CA LYS A 129 -3.10 -24.76 12.43
C LYS A 129 -1.79 -25.41 11.93
N ALA A 130 -1.38 -25.12 10.69
CA ALA A 130 -0.09 -25.58 10.18
C ALA A 130 1.07 -24.90 10.91
N LEU A 131 0.97 -23.57 11.13
CA LEU A 131 1.96 -22.79 11.87
C LEU A 131 2.06 -23.20 13.34
N ALA A 132 0.94 -23.56 13.98
CA ALA A 132 0.93 -24.11 15.35
C ALA A 132 1.84 -25.33 15.49
N LYS A 133 1.81 -26.26 14.51
CA LYS A 133 2.68 -27.47 14.55
C LYS A 133 4.17 -27.11 14.52
N LEU A 134 4.56 -26.07 13.76
CA LEU A 134 5.95 -25.62 13.73
C LEU A 134 6.39 -25.04 15.09
N VAL A 135 5.50 -24.27 15.74
CA VAL A 135 5.77 -23.70 17.07
C VAL A 135 5.85 -24.79 18.14
N ASP A 136 4.96 -25.80 18.08
CA ASP A 136 5.00 -26.95 19.00
C ASP A 136 6.32 -27.74 18.83
N GLU A 137 6.79 -27.93 17.58
CA GLU A 137 8.08 -28.54 17.30
C GLU A 137 9.23 -27.69 17.85
N ALA A 138 9.21 -26.39 17.62
CA ALA A 138 10.20 -25.46 18.17
C ALA A 138 10.25 -25.54 19.71
N ALA A 139 9.08 -25.56 20.38
CA ALA A 139 8.99 -25.66 21.83
C ALA A 139 9.56 -26.98 22.34
N ARG A 140 9.31 -28.10 21.64
CA ARG A 140 9.86 -29.41 21.97
C ARG A 140 11.40 -29.44 21.85
N LEU A 141 11.93 -28.87 20.76
CA LEU A 141 13.38 -28.79 20.52
C LEU A 141 14.08 -27.88 21.54
N ALA A 142 13.48 -26.74 21.88
CA ALA A 142 14.04 -25.79 22.83
C ALA A 142 14.15 -26.32 24.28
N LYS A 143 13.37 -27.35 24.65
CA LYS A 143 13.50 -28.02 25.96
C LYS A 143 14.87 -28.62 26.16
N ALA A 144 15.48 -29.15 25.09
CA ALA A 144 16.78 -29.78 25.16
C ALA A 144 17.95 -28.79 25.07
N ASN A 145 17.88 -27.83 24.11
CA ASN A 145 19.06 -27.05 23.74
C ASN A 145 18.79 -25.53 23.67
N GLY A 146 17.55 -25.04 23.85
CA GLY A 146 17.24 -23.65 23.73
C GLY A 146 17.78 -22.80 24.88
N THR A 147 18.19 -21.56 24.61
CA THR A 147 18.48 -20.54 25.63
C THR A 147 17.19 -20.04 26.31
N ALA A 148 17.31 -19.31 27.41
CA ALA A 148 16.15 -18.66 28.03
C ALA A 148 15.46 -17.66 27.07
N ARG A 149 16.27 -16.91 26.30
CA ARG A 149 15.80 -15.98 25.26
C ARG A 149 14.96 -16.69 24.20
N GLU A 150 15.45 -17.79 23.67
CA GLU A 150 14.77 -18.56 22.63
C GLU A 150 13.47 -19.19 23.14
N ARG A 151 13.48 -19.72 24.37
CA ARG A 151 12.26 -20.26 24.98
C ARG A 151 11.19 -19.19 25.21
N ASP A 152 11.59 -17.97 25.62
CA ASP A 152 10.65 -16.87 25.80
C ASP A 152 10.01 -16.44 24.46
N LEU A 153 10.80 -16.35 23.37
CA LEU A 153 10.30 -16.04 22.03
C LEU A 153 9.33 -17.12 21.51
N ILE A 154 9.69 -18.39 21.69
CA ILE A 154 8.84 -19.51 21.27
C ILE A 154 7.53 -19.52 22.07
N ALA A 155 7.60 -19.32 23.40
CA ALA A 155 6.42 -19.26 24.25
C ALA A 155 5.49 -18.09 23.89
N ALA A 156 6.05 -16.93 23.51
CA ALA A 156 5.26 -15.81 23.04
C ALA A 156 4.51 -16.14 21.74
N LEU A 157 5.22 -16.70 20.72
CA LEU A 157 4.62 -17.05 19.44
C LEU A 157 3.55 -18.16 19.57
N ALA A 158 3.70 -19.07 20.53
CA ALA A 158 2.69 -20.11 20.80
C ALA A 158 1.32 -19.54 21.18
N LEU A 159 1.26 -18.33 21.76
CA LEU A 159 -0.01 -17.66 22.06
C LEU A 159 -0.76 -17.22 20.81
N ARG A 160 -0.03 -16.93 19.73
CA ARG A 160 -0.60 -16.53 18.44
C ARG A 160 -1.35 -17.68 17.74
N TYR A 161 -0.89 -18.92 17.94
CA TYR A 161 -1.39 -20.10 17.25
C TYR A 161 -2.08 -21.12 18.18
N ARG A 162 -2.46 -20.69 19.39
CA ARG A 162 -3.19 -21.56 20.32
C ARG A 162 -4.55 -21.99 19.72
N PRO A 163 -5.05 -23.20 20.06
CA PRO A 163 -6.33 -23.67 19.55
C PRO A 163 -7.51 -22.89 20.13
N GLY A 164 -8.59 -22.78 19.34
CA GLY A 164 -9.84 -22.10 19.74
C GLY A 164 -9.71 -20.58 19.83
N GLY A 165 -10.83 -19.88 20.01
CA GLY A 165 -10.85 -18.43 20.08
C GLY A 165 -10.83 -17.74 18.71
N LYS A 166 -10.72 -16.41 18.73
CA LYS A 166 -10.65 -15.60 17.50
C LYS A 166 -9.18 -15.30 17.14
N PRO A 167 -8.83 -15.27 15.84
CA PRO A 167 -7.49 -14.90 15.40
C PRO A 167 -6.99 -13.60 16.00
N TYR A 168 -7.81 -12.57 16.02
CA TYR A 168 -7.48 -11.26 16.60
C TYR A 168 -7.11 -11.32 18.10
N ASP A 169 -7.85 -12.09 18.91
CA ASP A 169 -7.54 -12.25 20.35
C ASP A 169 -6.19 -12.94 20.56
N HIS A 170 -5.78 -13.79 19.61
CA HIS A 170 -4.48 -14.45 19.64
C HIS A 170 -3.35 -13.50 19.25
N ASP A 171 -3.57 -12.62 18.28
CA ASP A 171 -2.60 -11.58 17.90
C ASP A 171 -2.41 -10.58 19.04
N LEU A 172 -3.48 -10.18 19.73
CA LEU A 172 -3.39 -9.38 20.97
C LEU A 172 -2.58 -10.08 22.08
N ALA A 173 -2.80 -11.39 22.28
CA ALA A 173 -2.06 -12.15 23.27
C ALA A 173 -0.57 -12.28 22.92
N PHE A 174 -0.25 -12.46 21.65
CA PHE A 174 1.13 -12.47 21.14
C PHE A 174 1.80 -11.11 21.35
N ALA A 175 1.16 -10.01 20.96
CA ALA A 175 1.68 -8.67 21.15
C ALA A 175 1.95 -8.34 22.63
N ALA A 176 1.02 -8.72 23.52
CA ALA A 176 1.20 -8.56 24.95
C ALA A 176 2.40 -9.34 25.49
N ALA A 177 2.57 -10.59 25.05
CA ALA A 177 3.71 -11.43 25.43
C ALA A 177 5.03 -10.87 24.88
N MET A 178 5.07 -10.44 23.64
CA MET A 178 6.28 -9.86 23.03
C MET A 178 6.73 -8.59 23.74
N ARG A 179 5.79 -7.75 24.24
CA ARG A 179 6.13 -6.60 25.09
C ARG A 179 6.82 -7.01 26.39
N ILE A 180 6.37 -8.10 27.02
CA ILE A 180 7.01 -8.63 28.24
C ILE A 180 8.43 -9.15 27.91
N VAL A 181 8.59 -9.85 26.78
CA VAL A 181 9.89 -10.32 26.30
C VAL A 181 10.82 -9.14 26.01
N ALA A 182 10.34 -8.10 25.30
CA ALA A 182 11.12 -6.90 25.03
C ALA A 182 11.53 -6.15 26.32
N ALA A 183 10.64 -6.09 27.32
CA ALA A 183 10.96 -5.50 28.63
C ALA A 183 12.02 -6.31 29.40
N LYS A 184 12.10 -7.63 29.19
CA LYS A 184 13.12 -8.51 29.78
C LYS A 184 14.48 -8.39 29.08
N TYR A 185 14.48 -8.22 27.75
CA TYR A 185 15.69 -8.15 26.91
C TYR A 185 15.85 -6.76 26.28
N ARG A 186 15.97 -5.73 27.13
CA ARG A 186 15.89 -4.30 26.74
C ARG A 186 16.93 -3.85 25.72
N ASP A 187 18.08 -4.54 25.66
CA ASP A 187 19.18 -4.20 24.77
C ASP A 187 19.17 -5.03 23.48
N ASP A 188 18.12 -5.82 23.23
CA ASP A 188 17.96 -6.64 22.04
C ASP A 188 17.08 -5.93 21.03
N ASP A 189 17.71 -5.37 19.98
CA ASP A 189 17.03 -4.62 18.91
C ASP A 189 16.03 -5.47 18.15
N ALA A 190 16.37 -6.72 17.85
CA ALA A 190 15.50 -7.61 17.11
C ALA A 190 14.21 -7.91 17.91
N ILE A 191 14.33 -8.20 19.22
CA ILE A 191 13.16 -8.44 20.08
C ILE A 191 12.30 -7.19 20.21
N ALA A 192 12.92 -6.00 20.35
CA ALA A 192 12.17 -4.76 20.44
C ALA A 192 11.35 -4.47 19.19
N VAL A 193 11.93 -4.69 17.99
CA VAL A 193 11.21 -4.48 16.72
C VAL A 193 10.17 -5.57 16.47
N LEU A 194 10.43 -6.83 16.83
CA LEU A 194 9.41 -7.89 16.75
C LEU A 194 8.21 -7.60 17.68
N ALA A 195 8.45 -6.97 18.83
CA ALA A 195 7.36 -6.55 19.71
C ALA A 195 6.59 -5.36 19.12
N ALA A 196 7.27 -4.44 18.44
CA ALA A 196 6.63 -3.33 17.74
C ALA A 196 5.79 -3.82 16.55
N ASP A 197 6.33 -4.73 15.72
CA ASP A 197 5.58 -5.38 14.63
C ASP A 197 4.33 -6.09 15.16
N ALA A 198 4.46 -6.88 16.22
CA ALA A 198 3.31 -7.55 16.83
C ALA A 198 2.22 -6.58 17.31
N LEU A 199 2.59 -5.40 17.82
CA LEU A 199 1.65 -4.33 18.18
C LEU A 199 0.98 -3.73 16.94
N LEU A 200 1.74 -3.44 15.89
CA LEU A 200 1.23 -2.88 14.65
C LEU A 200 0.26 -3.85 13.96
N VAL A 201 0.54 -5.15 13.98
CA VAL A 201 -0.39 -6.17 13.46
C VAL A 201 -1.76 -6.11 14.17
N THR A 202 -1.82 -5.80 15.47
CA THR A 202 -3.12 -5.68 16.16
C THR A 202 -3.94 -4.47 15.72
N VAL A 203 -3.35 -3.54 14.98
CA VAL A 203 -4.02 -2.33 14.50
C VAL A 203 -4.33 -2.43 13.01
N PHE A 204 -3.37 -2.95 12.24
CA PHE A 204 -3.44 -2.97 10.78
C PHE A 204 -4.04 -4.26 10.19
N ALA A 205 -4.05 -5.36 10.95
CA ALA A 205 -4.46 -6.64 10.40
C ALA A 205 -5.91 -6.63 9.90
N PRO A 206 -6.18 -7.35 8.80
CA PRO A 206 -7.54 -7.45 8.22
C PRO A 206 -8.60 -7.96 9.20
N GLU A 207 -8.20 -8.75 10.19
CA GLU A 207 -9.10 -9.30 11.22
C GLU A 207 -9.43 -8.31 12.35
N HIS A 208 -8.97 -7.05 12.29
CA HIS A 208 -9.31 -6.04 13.28
C HIS A 208 -10.84 -5.82 13.33
N PRO A 209 -11.50 -5.97 14.49
CA PRO A 209 -12.97 -5.97 14.56
C PRO A 209 -13.62 -4.58 14.55
N GLY A 210 -12.84 -3.51 14.50
CA GLY A 210 -13.32 -2.13 14.58
C GLY A 210 -13.29 -1.39 13.25
N ASP A 211 -13.96 -0.24 13.18
CA ASP A 211 -13.76 0.69 12.09
C ASP A 211 -12.32 1.22 12.18
N VAL A 212 -11.59 1.07 11.08
CA VAL A 212 -10.20 1.55 10.95
C VAL A 212 -10.06 3.08 11.12
N LEU A 213 -11.16 3.81 11.17
CA LEU A 213 -11.18 5.25 11.49
C LEU A 213 -11.26 5.54 12.99
N GLU A 214 -11.61 4.56 13.83
CA GLU A 214 -11.78 4.68 15.29
C GLU A 214 -10.90 3.69 16.04
N PHE A 215 -9.58 3.64 15.73
CA PHE A 215 -8.69 2.74 16.43
C PHE A 215 -8.05 3.36 17.67
N ASP A 216 -7.70 2.49 18.61
CA ASP A 216 -6.90 2.87 19.78
C ASP A 216 -5.44 3.16 19.34
N HIS A 217 -5.02 4.40 19.42
CA HIS A 217 -3.63 4.80 19.11
C HIS A 217 -2.58 4.16 20.03
N LYS A 218 -3.01 3.66 21.19
CA LYS A 218 -2.10 3.16 22.22
C LYS A 218 -1.14 2.05 21.75
N PRO A 219 -1.55 1.04 20.94
CA PRO A 219 -0.60 0.07 20.40
C PRO A 219 0.44 0.70 19.49
N ILE A 220 0.05 1.70 18.68
CA ILE A 220 0.98 2.41 17.78
C ILE A 220 1.98 3.23 18.60
N ASP A 221 1.53 4.00 19.58
CA ASP A 221 2.40 4.77 20.46
C ASP A 221 3.43 3.87 21.17
N GLN A 222 3.00 2.68 21.59
CA GLN A 222 3.88 1.69 22.20
C GLN A 222 4.89 1.10 21.20
N ALA A 223 4.47 0.85 19.96
CA ALA A 223 5.35 0.39 18.89
C ALA A 223 6.40 1.47 18.57
N ILE A 224 5.98 2.71 18.40
CA ILE A 224 6.87 3.86 18.17
C ILE A 224 7.91 3.98 19.28
N ALA A 225 7.51 3.92 20.55
CA ALA A 225 8.44 4.02 21.68
C ALA A 225 9.52 2.92 21.66
N LEU A 226 9.16 1.69 21.28
CA LEU A 226 10.11 0.59 21.10
C LEU A 226 11.05 0.86 19.94
N ILE A 227 10.51 1.26 18.79
CA ILE A 227 11.26 1.54 17.56
C ILE A 227 12.24 2.69 17.78
N GLU A 228 11.80 3.81 18.36
CA GLU A 228 12.67 4.95 18.64
C GLU A 228 13.81 4.59 19.60
N THR A 229 13.55 3.68 20.56
CA THR A 229 14.60 3.18 21.45
C THR A 229 15.67 2.41 20.66
N VAL A 230 15.26 1.61 19.66
CA VAL A 230 16.19 0.93 18.77
C VAL A 230 16.93 1.93 17.88
N LEU A 231 16.22 2.85 17.23
CA LEU A 231 16.82 3.82 16.30
C LEU A 231 17.83 4.76 16.95
N ARG A 232 17.69 5.07 18.25
CA ARG A 232 18.70 5.86 18.98
C ARG A 232 20.04 5.14 19.13
N ARG A 233 20.08 3.81 19.22
CA ARG A 233 21.32 3.03 19.39
C ARG A 233 21.80 2.37 18.10
N SER A 234 20.85 2.04 17.21
CA SER A 234 21.09 1.37 15.94
C SER A 234 20.35 2.08 14.81
N PRO A 235 20.78 3.29 14.40
CA PRO A 235 20.04 4.17 13.48
C PRO A 235 19.91 3.62 12.05
N ASP A 236 20.62 2.54 11.72
CA ASP A 236 20.61 1.89 10.41
C ASP A 236 19.96 0.50 10.45
N PHE A 237 19.26 0.16 11.55
CA PHE A 237 18.54 -1.09 11.68
C PHE A 237 17.28 -1.06 10.81
N THR A 238 17.34 -1.68 9.63
CA THR A 238 16.31 -1.54 8.59
C THR A 238 14.92 -1.98 9.01
N PRO A 239 14.70 -3.03 9.85
CA PRO A 239 13.37 -3.37 10.32
C PRO A 239 12.74 -2.25 11.18
N ALA A 240 13.54 -1.58 12.01
CA ALA A 240 13.06 -0.45 12.81
C ALA A 240 12.67 0.73 11.92
N ILE A 241 13.48 1.07 10.91
CA ILE A 241 13.16 2.15 9.95
C ILE A 241 11.88 1.84 9.20
N HIS A 242 11.72 0.61 8.70
CA HIS A 242 10.55 0.17 7.95
C HIS A 242 9.25 0.39 8.75
N PHE A 243 9.17 -0.20 9.95
CA PHE A 243 7.98 -0.06 10.78
C PHE A 243 7.79 1.36 11.34
N TYR A 244 8.86 2.15 11.48
CA TYR A 244 8.77 3.54 11.88
C TYR A 244 8.05 4.39 10.83
N ILE A 245 8.39 4.19 9.54
CA ILE A 245 7.72 4.88 8.43
C ILE A 245 6.20 4.59 8.46
N HIS A 246 5.82 3.31 8.58
CA HIS A 246 4.40 2.94 8.66
C HIS A 246 3.69 3.56 9.88
N ALA A 247 4.32 3.49 11.05
CA ALA A 247 3.72 3.97 12.29
C ALA A 247 3.54 5.49 12.29
N GLU A 248 4.54 6.26 11.85
CA GLU A 248 4.50 7.73 11.82
C GLU A 248 3.57 8.25 10.72
N GLU A 249 3.44 7.55 9.59
CA GLU A 249 2.47 7.89 8.56
C GLU A 249 1.04 7.82 9.10
N VAL A 250 0.72 6.75 9.80
CA VAL A 250 -0.63 6.50 10.31
C VAL A 250 -1.07 7.52 11.35
N ILE A 251 -0.15 7.99 12.19
CA ILE A 251 -0.44 9.05 13.17
C ILE A 251 -0.24 10.47 12.61
N ASP A 252 -0.08 10.61 11.29
CA ASP A 252 0.08 11.87 10.57
C ASP A 252 1.31 12.69 11.02
N GLN A 253 2.44 12.00 11.28
CA GLN A 253 3.71 12.60 11.67
C GLN A 253 4.88 12.13 10.78
N PRO A 254 4.72 12.09 9.44
CA PRO A 254 5.72 11.53 8.53
C PRO A 254 7.08 12.23 8.60
N GLU A 255 7.12 13.51 9.06
CA GLU A 255 8.35 14.27 9.22
C GLU A 255 9.33 13.65 10.22
N LYS A 256 8.85 12.89 11.20
CA LYS A 256 9.72 12.20 12.15
C LYS A 256 10.54 11.08 11.51
N ALA A 257 9.98 10.44 10.48
CA ALA A 257 10.63 9.37 9.76
C ALA A 257 11.58 9.86 8.64
N GLU A 258 11.58 11.16 8.28
CA GLU A 258 12.27 11.68 7.10
C GLU A 258 13.76 11.32 7.06
N ALA A 259 14.49 11.56 8.14
CA ALA A 259 15.94 11.28 8.21
C ALA A 259 16.28 9.78 8.09
N TYR A 260 15.35 8.91 8.44
CA TYR A 260 15.50 7.45 8.30
C TYR A 260 15.08 6.99 6.90
N ALA A 261 14.01 7.57 6.35
CA ALA A 261 13.56 7.32 5.00
C ALA A 261 14.65 7.63 3.95
N ASP A 262 15.38 8.74 4.12
CA ASP A 262 16.47 9.16 3.22
C ASP A 262 17.55 8.09 3.00
N LYS A 263 17.77 7.17 3.92
CA LYS A 263 18.83 6.17 3.85
C LYS A 263 18.35 4.73 3.61
N LEU A 264 17.07 4.43 3.84
CA LEU A 264 16.54 3.06 3.80
C LEU A 264 16.82 2.35 2.47
N ALA A 265 16.58 3.03 1.34
CA ALA A 265 16.81 2.48 0.00
C ALA A 265 18.29 2.11 -0.27
N THR A 266 19.23 2.73 0.45
CA THR A 266 20.66 2.42 0.36
C THR A 266 21.04 1.24 1.26
N LEU A 267 20.40 1.14 2.43
CA LEU A 267 20.63 0.06 3.39
C LEU A 267 20.07 -1.30 2.90
N ALA A 268 19.02 -1.29 2.06
CA ALA A 268 18.38 -2.48 1.55
C ALA A 268 18.20 -2.45 0.02
N PRO A 269 19.30 -2.38 -0.78
CA PRO A 269 19.25 -2.02 -2.19
C PRO A 269 18.57 -3.04 -3.11
N ASN A 270 18.36 -4.28 -2.67
CA ASN A 270 17.71 -5.35 -3.44
C ASN A 270 16.28 -5.65 -2.97
N ALA A 271 15.83 -5.02 -1.89
CA ALA A 271 14.49 -5.17 -1.35
C ALA A 271 13.54 -4.16 -2.00
N SER A 272 12.80 -4.59 -3.03
CA SER A 272 11.87 -3.70 -3.76
C SER A 272 10.95 -2.93 -2.81
N HIS A 273 10.36 -3.60 -1.80
CA HIS A 273 9.49 -2.96 -0.83
C HIS A 273 10.23 -1.94 0.05
N LEU A 274 11.42 -2.26 0.59
CA LEU A 274 12.17 -1.29 1.41
C LEU A 274 12.72 -0.11 0.60
N VAL A 275 12.95 -0.29 -0.69
CA VAL A 275 13.33 0.81 -1.58
C VAL A 275 12.13 1.72 -1.87
N HIS A 276 10.93 1.16 -1.91
CA HIS A 276 9.68 1.91 -2.05
C HIS A 276 9.31 2.69 -0.77
N MET A 277 9.52 2.14 0.42
CA MET A 277 9.07 2.69 1.70
C MET A 277 9.36 4.18 1.96
N PRO A 278 10.52 4.74 1.58
CA PRO A 278 10.76 6.18 1.70
C PRO A 278 9.70 7.05 1.04
N SER A 279 9.04 6.56 -0.01
CA SER A 279 8.03 7.32 -0.74
C SER A 279 6.79 7.64 0.10
N HIS A 280 6.45 6.82 1.08
CA HIS A 280 5.39 7.12 2.04
C HIS A 280 5.68 8.44 2.77
N THR A 281 6.87 8.57 3.34
CA THR A 281 7.31 9.81 3.99
C THR A 281 7.43 10.96 2.99
N PHE A 282 8.11 10.75 1.86
CA PHE A 282 8.39 11.81 0.87
C PHE A 282 7.12 12.38 0.26
N TYR A 283 6.13 11.56 -0.06
CA TYR A 283 4.88 11.99 -0.65
C TYR A 283 4.12 12.96 0.28
N TRP A 284 4.01 12.62 1.56
CA TRP A 284 3.31 13.45 2.55
C TRP A 284 4.06 14.72 2.91
N LEU A 285 5.38 14.74 2.75
CA LEU A 285 6.21 15.94 2.94
C LEU A 285 6.29 16.83 1.68
N GLY A 286 5.66 16.42 0.57
CA GLY A 286 5.70 17.16 -0.68
C GLY A 286 7.01 16.99 -1.47
N ARG A 287 7.80 15.95 -1.18
CA ARG A 287 9.01 15.53 -1.92
C ARG A 287 8.60 14.58 -3.04
N TYR A 288 7.69 15.04 -3.92
CA TYR A 288 7.00 14.21 -4.90
C TYR A 288 7.93 13.57 -5.94
N GLN A 289 8.97 14.29 -6.39
CA GLN A 289 9.93 13.73 -7.33
C GLN A 289 10.71 12.57 -6.71
N GLU A 290 11.13 12.72 -5.45
CA GLU A 290 11.86 11.68 -4.74
C GLU A 290 10.96 10.46 -4.44
N ALA A 291 9.66 10.69 -4.17
CA ALA A 291 8.68 9.61 -4.07
C ALA A 291 8.53 8.86 -5.41
N ALA A 292 8.51 9.56 -6.54
CA ALA A 292 8.49 8.94 -7.87
C ALA A 292 9.77 8.14 -8.16
N ASP A 293 10.94 8.73 -7.88
CA ASP A 293 12.25 8.14 -8.17
C ASP A 293 12.50 6.86 -7.36
N THR A 294 12.14 6.84 -6.06
CA THR A 294 12.25 5.65 -5.22
C THR A 294 11.35 4.52 -5.70
N ASN A 295 10.13 4.83 -6.09
CA ASN A 295 9.20 3.84 -6.64
C ASN A 295 9.64 3.32 -8.00
N TRP A 296 10.15 4.18 -8.88
CA TRP A 296 10.74 3.73 -10.14
C TRP A 296 11.86 2.73 -9.90
N ARG A 297 12.76 3.04 -8.97
CA ARG A 297 13.83 2.11 -8.56
C ARG A 297 13.27 0.80 -8.01
N ALA A 298 12.24 0.86 -7.17
CA ALA A 298 11.55 -0.33 -6.63
C ALA A 298 10.91 -1.18 -7.74
N VAL A 299 10.30 -0.55 -8.74
CA VAL A 299 9.75 -1.23 -9.94
C VAL A 299 10.84 -1.95 -10.73
N GLU A 300 12.00 -1.32 -10.97
CA GLU A 300 13.13 -1.95 -11.69
C GLU A 300 13.72 -3.14 -10.89
N ILE A 301 13.83 -3.01 -9.56
CA ILE A 301 14.23 -4.13 -8.70
C ILE A 301 13.18 -5.26 -8.78
N GLY A 302 11.90 -4.94 -8.77
CA GLY A 302 10.81 -5.90 -8.96
C GLY A 302 10.94 -6.67 -10.28
N LYS A 303 11.21 -5.98 -11.39
CA LYS A 303 11.44 -6.60 -12.70
C LYS A 303 12.65 -7.55 -12.68
N ALA A 304 13.75 -7.14 -12.07
CA ALA A 304 14.94 -7.98 -11.92
C ALA A 304 14.65 -9.21 -11.03
N ASN A 305 13.89 -9.03 -9.96
CA ASN A 305 13.46 -10.13 -9.09
C ASN A 305 12.53 -11.11 -9.83
N ALA A 306 11.55 -10.63 -10.58
CA ALA A 306 10.67 -11.46 -11.38
C ALA A 306 11.45 -12.31 -12.40
N ALA A 307 12.41 -11.69 -13.10
CA ALA A 307 13.28 -12.40 -14.04
C ALA A 307 14.10 -13.50 -13.34
N ARG A 308 14.68 -13.19 -12.16
CA ARG A 308 15.44 -14.16 -11.35
C ARG A 308 14.57 -15.32 -10.85
N LEU A 309 13.31 -15.06 -10.55
CA LEU A 309 12.34 -16.05 -10.10
C LEU A 309 11.75 -16.85 -11.28
N GLY A 310 12.01 -16.44 -12.51
CA GLY A 310 11.48 -17.09 -13.72
C GLY A 310 9.98 -16.90 -13.88
N LEU A 311 9.43 -15.79 -13.39
CA LEU A 311 8.00 -15.49 -13.52
C LEU A 311 7.67 -15.18 -14.99
N ALA A 312 6.82 -16.04 -15.56
CA ALA A 312 6.44 -15.95 -16.97
C ALA A 312 5.11 -15.19 -17.17
N PRO A 313 4.87 -14.63 -18.37
CA PRO A 313 3.54 -14.15 -18.75
C PRO A 313 2.44 -15.22 -18.58
N PRO A 314 1.18 -14.83 -18.29
CA PRO A 314 0.67 -13.46 -18.33
C PRO A 314 0.97 -12.63 -17.06
N MET A 315 1.31 -13.24 -15.93
CA MET A 315 1.55 -12.49 -14.70
C MET A 315 2.89 -11.76 -14.69
N GLY A 316 3.99 -12.46 -14.98
CA GLY A 316 5.32 -11.84 -14.99
C GLY A 316 5.60 -11.08 -13.67
N VAL A 317 6.11 -9.86 -13.78
CA VAL A 317 6.39 -9.00 -12.63
C VAL A 317 5.13 -8.60 -11.82
N TRP A 318 3.96 -8.58 -12.46
CA TRP A 318 2.69 -8.28 -11.80
C TRP A 318 2.23 -9.35 -10.81
N GLY A 319 2.83 -10.54 -10.86
CA GLY A 319 2.65 -11.59 -9.86
C GLY A 319 3.44 -11.35 -8.57
N LEU A 320 4.35 -10.37 -8.54
CA LEU A 320 5.06 -10.01 -7.31
C LEU A 320 4.17 -9.19 -6.38
N PRO A 321 4.13 -9.51 -5.09
CA PRO A 321 3.54 -8.64 -4.08
C PRO A 321 4.12 -7.22 -4.20
N TYR A 322 3.31 -6.21 -3.97
CA TYR A 322 3.69 -4.80 -3.98
C TYR A 322 4.15 -4.21 -5.33
N HIS A 323 4.30 -4.99 -6.42
CA HIS A 323 4.70 -4.40 -7.71
C HIS A 323 3.68 -3.36 -8.22
N ALA A 324 2.39 -3.72 -8.22
CA ALA A 324 1.32 -2.80 -8.61
C ALA A 324 1.27 -1.58 -7.69
N HIS A 325 1.46 -1.77 -6.39
CA HIS A 325 1.55 -0.70 -5.39
C HIS A 325 2.70 0.27 -5.71
N ASN A 326 3.91 -0.24 -5.94
CA ASN A 326 5.06 0.58 -6.30
C ASN A 326 4.80 1.37 -7.59
N VAL A 327 4.15 0.77 -8.59
CA VAL A 327 3.76 1.45 -9.84
C VAL A 327 2.78 2.59 -9.56
N ILE A 328 1.72 2.34 -8.80
CA ILE A 328 0.66 3.33 -8.52
C ILE A 328 1.20 4.45 -7.63
N PHE A 329 2.03 4.12 -6.64
CA PHE A 329 2.63 5.11 -5.75
C PHE A 329 3.63 6.02 -6.48
N GLY A 330 4.48 5.41 -7.33
CA GLY A 330 5.38 6.15 -8.21
C GLY A 330 4.64 7.06 -9.18
N LEU A 331 3.49 6.60 -9.68
CA LEU A 331 2.63 7.36 -10.55
C LEU A 331 2.01 8.57 -9.83
N GLY A 332 1.55 8.41 -8.59
CA GLY A 332 1.09 9.51 -7.74
C GLY A 332 2.16 10.57 -7.53
N GLY A 333 3.39 10.16 -7.21
CA GLY A 333 4.54 11.05 -7.08
C GLY A 333 4.86 11.80 -8.38
N ALA A 334 4.95 11.09 -9.51
CA ALA A 334 5.24 11.67 -10.82
C ALA A 334 4.16 12.65 -11.29
N LEU A 335 2.89 12.35 -11.04
CA LEU A 335 1.77 13.24 -11.32
C LEU A 335 1.86 14.54 -10.52
N MET A 336 2.15 14.47 -9.24
CA MET A 336 2.31 15.65 -8.38
C MET A 336 3.56 16.46 -8.72
N ALA A 337 4.68 15.79 -9.04
CA ALA A 337 5.91 16.42 -9.48
C ALA A 337 5.82 17.07 -10.88
N GLY A 338 4.89 16.59 -11.70
CA GLY A 338 4.80 17.00 -13.12
C GLY A 338 5.80 16.29 -14.02
N ASP A 339 6.37 15.16 -13.59
CA ASP A 339 7.30 14.34 -14.38
C ASP A 339 6.53 13.49 -15.41
N SER A 340 6.33 14.05 -16.59
CA SER A 340 5.60 13.40 -17.69
C SER A 340 6.25 12.10 -18.15
N ARG A 341 7.58 12.04 -18.19
CA ARG A 341 8.30 10.85 -18.64
C ARG A 341 8.07 9.68 -17.69
N MET A 342 8.27 9.91 -16.39
CA MET A 342 8.06 8.89 -15.36
C MET A 342 6.59 8.47 -15.32
N ALA A 343 5.67 9.44 -15.31
CA ALA A 343 4.24 9.17 -15.29
C ALA A 343 3.80 8.27 -16.46
N LEU A 344 4.21 8.59 -17.69
CA LEU A 344 3.86 7.79 -18.87
C LEU A 344 4.52 6.40 -18.86
N THR A 345 5.74 6.30 -18.36
CA THR A 345 6.45 5.01 -18.27
C THR A 345 5.75 4.05 -17.29
N LEU A 346 5.19 4.56 -16.21
CA LEU A 346 4.45 3.76 -15.23
C LEU A 346 2.99 3.52 -15.66
N ALA A 347 2.35 4.55 -16.25
CA ALA A 347 0.93 4.49 -16.60
C ALA A 347 0.61 3.52 -17.73
N ARG A 348 1.42 3.50 -18.82
CA ARG A 348 1.11 2.68 -20.00
C ARG A 348 1.02 1.20 -19.70
N PRO A 349 1.98 0.55 -19.00
CA PRO A 349 1.87 -0.86 -18.63
C PRO A 349 0.69 -1.13 -17.66
N LEU A 350 0.38 -0.20 -16.76
CA LEU A 350 -0.75 -0.32 -15.84
C LEU A 350 -2.08 -0.31 -16.59
N VAL A 351 -2.26 0.64 -17.52
CA VAL A 351 -3.48 0.75 -18.34
C VAL A 351 -3.62 -0.43 -19.29
N GLU A 352 -2.53 -0.85 -19.96
CA GLU A 352 -2.53 -2.00 -20.87
C GLU A 352 -2.97 -3.27 -20.12
N ARG A 353 -2.39 -3.52 -18.95
CA ARG A 353 -2.76 -4.65 -18.11
C ARG A 353 -4.23 -4.59 -17.69
N SER A 354 -4.63 -3.49 -17.04
CA SER A 354 -5.97 -3.36 -16.44
C SER A 354 -7.09 -3.32 -17.50
N ALA A 355 -6.82 -2.81 -18.69
CA ALA A 355 -7.78 -2.84 -19.80
C ALA A 355 -8.09 -4.28 -20.28
N GLY A 356 -7.15 -5.20 -20.12
CA GLY A 356 -7.31 -6.62 -20.49
C GLY A 356 -8.07 -7.44 -19.44
N GLU A 357 -8.17 -6.98 -18.21
CA GLU A 357 -8.81 -7.68 -17.10
C GLU A 357 -10.34 -7.77 -17.30
N ALA A 358 -10.90 -8.94 -17.00
CA ALA A 358 -12.34 -9.17 -17.08
C ALA A 358 -13.04 -8.96 -15.73
N GLU A 359 -12.30 -9.19 -14.65
CA GLU A 359 -12.78 -9.11 -13.28
C GLU A 359 -11.70 -8.45 -12.40
N ALA A 360 -12.10 -7.49 -11.60
CA ALA A 360 -11.29 -6.91 -10.54
C ALA A 360 -12.21 -6.21 -9.53
N PRO A 361 -11.87 -6.25 -8.24
CA PRO A 361 -12.63 -5.53 -7.22
C PRO A 361 -12.67 -4.03 -7.53
N PRO A 362 -13.76 -3.33 -7.20
CA PRO A 362 -13.88 -1.89 -7.44
C PRO A 362 -12.75 -1.06 -6.83
N ALA A 363 -12.23 -1.43 -5.67
CA ALA A 363 -11.07 -0.77 -5.06
C ALA A 363 -9.82 -0.83 -5.97
N ALA A 364 -9.52 -2.01 -6.55
CA ALA A 364 -8.41 -2.17 -7.48
C ALA A 364 -8.60 -1.34 -8.76
N GLN A 365 -9.85 -1.26 -9.26
CA GLN A 365 -10.17 -0.40 -10.41
C GLN A 365 -9.95 1.08 -10.09
N LEU A 366 -10.31 1.50 -8.86
CA LEU A 366 -10.13 2.86 -8.39
C LEU A 366 -8.65 3.28 -8.43
N LEU A 367 -7.78 2.44 -7.89
CA LEU A 367 -6.34 2.67 -7.88
C LEU A 367 -5.74 2.65 -9.30
N SER A 368 -6.18 1.72 -10.15
CA SER A 368 -5.73 1.62 -11.55
C SER A 368 -6.17 2.81 -12.42
N ALA A 369 -7.22 3.55 -12.01
CA ALA A 369 -7.66 4.76 -12.69
C ALA A 369 -6.57 5.85 -12.77
N SER A 370 -5.61 5.85 -11.83
CA SER A 370 -4.45 6.75 -11.83
C SER A 370 -3.66 6.70 -13.15
N GLY A 371 -3.59 5.53 -13.79
CA GLY A 371 -2.98 5.38 -15.12
C GLY A 371 -3.69 6.22 -16.18
N TYR A 372 -5.01 6.21 -16.22
CA TYR A 372 -5.80 7.03 -17.14
C TYR A 372 -5.64 8.52 -16.87
N PHE A 373 -5.54 8.93 -15.61
CA PHE A 373 -5.29 10.33 -15.23
C PHE A 373 -3.92 10.82 -15.73
N ALA A 374 -2.91 9.96 -15.66
CA ALA A 374 -1.57 10.28 -16.17
C ALA A 374 -1.55 10.40 -17.71
N LEU A 375 -2.21 9.48 -18.42
CA LEU A 375 -2.35 9.57 -19.88
C LEU A 375 -3.08 10.85 -20.27
N ALA A 376 -4.20 11.20 -19.60
CA ALA A 376 -4.95 12.43 -19.88
C ALA A 376 -4.10 13.69 -19.74
N ARG A 377 -3.18 13.69 -18.77
CA ARG A 377 -2.35 14.86 -18.45
C ARG A 377 -1.15 15.02 -19.38
N PHE A 378 -0.54 13.91 -19.81
CA PHE A 378 0.81 13.95 -20.37
C PHE A 378 0.95 13.26 -21.74
N ASP A 379 0.02 12.38 -22.12
CA ASP A 379 0.15 11.65 -23.38
C ASP A 379 -0.36 12.47 -24.58
N ASP A 380 -0.01 12.03 -25.77
CA ASP A 380 -0.52 12.62 -27.00
C ASP A 380 -2.05 12.50 -27.07
N PRO A 381 -2.76 13.60 -27.39
CA PRO A 381 -4.22 13.60 -27.46
C PRO A 381 -4.83 12.53 -28.35
N ALA A 382 -4.23 12.27 -29.51
CA ALA A 382 -4.74 11.24 -30.42
C ALA A 382 -4.61 9.83 -29.82
N SER A 383 -3.53 9.58 -29.08
CA SER A 383 -3.32 8.33 -28.35
C SER A 383 -4.36 8.11 -27.26
N VAL A 384 -4.67 9.16 -26.47
CA VAL A 384 -5.69 9.06 -25.40
C VAL A 384 -7.09 8.85 -26.01
N LEU A 385 -7.42 9.55 -27.09
CA LEU A 385 -8.71 9.39 -27.77
C LEU A 385 -8.86 8.01 -28.43
N ALA A 386 -7.76 7.36 -28.79
CA ALA A 386 -7.73 6.02 -29.37
C ALA A 386 -7.67 4.88 -28.34
N LEU A 387 -7.60 5.18 -27.01
CA LEU A 387 -7.54 4.15 -25.98
C LEU A 387 -8.68 3.15 -26.13
N PRO A 388 -8.40 1.84 -26.11
CA PRO A 388 -9.42 0.81 -26.16
C PRO A 388 -10.37 0.93 -24.95
N GLU A 389 -11.61 0.49 -25.14
CA GLU A 389 -12.56 0.47 -24.03
C GLU A 389 -12.24 -0.71 -23.11
N PRO A 390 -11.94 -0.47 -21.80
CA PRO A 390 -11.71 -1.54 -20.85
C PRO A 390 -13.03 -2.27 -20.53
N LYS A 391 -12.93 -3.52 -20.04
CA LYS A 391 -14.12 -4.30 -19.65
C LYS A 391 -14.69 -3.83 -18.30
N LEU A 392 -13.84 -3.42 -17.40
CA LEU A 392 -14.17 -3.07 -16.02
C LEU A 392 -14.89 -1.71 -15.92
N PRO A 393 -16.02 -1.63 -15.20
CA PRO A 393 -16.92 -0.48 -15.28
C PRO A 393 -16.33 0.82 -14.73
N TYR A 394 -15.55 0.79 -13.64
CA TYR A 394 -14.92 2.00 -13.11
C TYR A 394 -13.74 2.45 -13.99
N LEU A 395 -13.06 1.53 -14.69
CA LEU A 395 -12.04 1.89 -15.66
C LEU A 395 -12.63 2.47 -16.96
N LYS A 396 -13.84 2.03 -17.37
CA LYS A 396 -14.60 2.73 -18.43
C LYS A 396 -14.84 4.18 -18.06
N ALA A 397 -15.30 4.43 -16.85
CA ALA A 397 -15.51 5.79 -16.36
C ALA A 397 -14.20 6.61 -16.33
N ALA A 398 -13.09 6.02 -15.87
CA ALA A 398 -11.77 6.67 -15.89
C ALA A 398 -11.29 7.00 -17.31
N ARG A 399 -11.53 6.10 -18.27
CA ARG A 399 -11.25 6.35 -19.70
C ARG A 399 -12.10 7.52 -20.23
N HIS A 400 -13.39 7.56 -19.93
CA HIS A 400 -14.24 8.69 -20.33
C HIS A 400 -13.77 10.01 -19.73
N TYR A 401 -13.37 9.99 -18.45
CA TYR A 401 -12.77 11.16 -17.81
C TYR A 401 -11.49 11.61 -18.55
N ALA A 402 -10.57 10.68 -18.85
CA ALA A 402 -9.32 10.99 -19.54
C ALA A 402 -9.57 11.60 -20.93
N ARG A 403 -10.49 11.02 -21.69
CA ARG A 403 -10.87 11.55 -23.03
C ARG A 403 -11.55 12.92 -22.92
N GLY A 404 -12.40 13.11 -21.90
CA GLY A 404 -13.03 14.40 -21.61
C GLY A 404 -12.00 15.49 -21.34
N GLU A 405 -10.99 15.22 -20.53
CA GLU A 405 -9.88 16.15 -20.24
C GLU A 405 -9.13 16.57 -21.52
N VAL A 406 -8.80 15.60 -22.37
CA VAL A 406 -8.11 15.85 -23.64
C VAL A 406 -8.97 16.66 -24.60
N LEU A 407 -10.27 16.39 -24.70
CA LEU A 407 -11.20 17.14 -25.55
C LEU A 407 -11.36 18.60 -25.06
N LEU A 408 -11.34 18.84 -23.75
CA LEU A 408 -11.30 20.19 -23.18
C LEU A 408 -10.01 20.93 -23.56
N TRP A 409 -8.88 20.25 -23.51
CA TRP A 409 -7.61 20.80 -23.97
C TRP A 409 -7.64 21.17 -25.46
N LEU A 410 -8.26 20.32 -26.30
CA LEU A 410 -8.48 20.57 -27.73
C LEU A 410 -9.60 21.60 -28.02
N ARG A 411 -10.28 22.13 -26.99
CA ARG A 411 -11.43 23.04 -27.11
C ARG A 411 -12.66 22.43 -27.78
N ASP A 412 -12.77 21.10 -27.82
CA ASP A 412 -13.97 20.39 -28.25
C ASP A 412 -14.95 20.21 -27.07
N LEU A 413 -15.73 21.26 -26.80
CA LEU A 413 -16.73 21.25 -25.71
C LEU A 413 -17.85 20.24 -25.96
N ALA A 414 -18.22 20.00 -27.23
CA ALA A 414 -19.29 19.05 -27.55
C ALA A 414 -18.84 17.62 -27.26
N GLY A 415 -17.64 17.25 -27.69
CA GLY A 415 -17.02 15.97 -27.38
C GLY A 415 -16.82 15.79 -25.86
N ALA A 416 -16.31 16.80 -25.16
CA ALA A 416 -16.12 16.73 -23.72
C ALA A 416 -17.44 16.50 -22.96
N ARG A 417 -18.54 17.14 -23.37
CA ARG A 417 -19.87 16.89 -22.79
C ARG A 417 -20.39 15.46 -23.08
N ALA A 418 -20.10 14.92 -24.26
CA ALA A 418 -20.46 13.55 -24.58
C ALA A 418 -19.69 12.54 -23.70
N GLU A 419 -18.40 12.75 -23.47
CA GLU A 419 -17.61 11.92 -22.57
C GLU A 419 -18.09 12.07 -21.09
N LEU A 420 -18.40 13.27 -20.65
CA LEU A 420 -19.00 13.51 -19.33
C LEU A 420 -20.31 12.76 -19.14
N ALA A 421 -21.19 12.79 -20.15
CA ALA A 421 -22.48 12.09 -20.12
C ALA A 421 -22.32 10.54 -20.06
N ALA A 422 -21.20 10.03 -20.58
CA ALA A 422 -20.87 8.60 -20.55
C ALA A 422 -20.32 8.13 -19.20
N ILE A 423 -19.90 9.02 -18.30
CA ILE A 423 -19.54 8.65 -16.93
C ILE A 423 -20.83 8.43 -16.13
N PRO A 424 -21.12 7.21 -15.66
CA PRO A 424 -22.34 6.95 -14.90
C PRO A 424 -22.35 7.66 -13.53
N GLU A 425 -23.53 7.91 -12.98
CA GLU A 425 -23.65 8.46 -11.62
C GLU A 425 -23.37 7.39 -10.57
N LYS A 426 -23.70 6.13 -10.87
CA LYS A 426 -23.42 4.97 -10.02
C LYS A 426 -23.25 3.72 -10.87
N ILE A 427 -22.57 2.74 -10.32
CA ILE A 427 -22.36 1.41 -10.91
C ILE A 427 -22.87 0.36 -9.91
N GLY A 428 -23.96 -0.34 -10.27
CA GLY A 428 -24.64 -1.26 -9.38
C GLY A 428 -25.59 -0.59 -8.38
N ASP A 429 -26.33 -1.40 -7.64
CA ASP A 429 -27.36 -0.91 -6.69
C ASP A 429 -26.95 -1.05 -5.23
N LYS A 430 -25.85 -1.73 -4.94
CA LYS A 430 -25.37 -1.98 -3.59
C LYS A 430 -24.01 -1.31 -3.37
N PRO A 431 -23.72 -0.85 -2.15
CA PRO A 431 -22.38 -0.50 -1.77
C PRO A 431 -21.42 -1.63 -2.11
N VAL A 432 -20.22 -1.29 -2.52
CA VAL A 432 -19.21 -2.29 -2.81
C VAL A 432 -18.75 -2.87 -1.48
N LYS A 433 -18.90 -4.17 -1.31
CA LYS A 433 -18.21 -4.85 -0.23
C LYS A 433 -16.70 -4.78 -0.53
N GLY A 434 -15.99 -4.01 0.27
CA GLY A 434 -14.55 -4.12 0.34
C GLY A 434 -14.19 -5.45 1.01
N ASP A 435 -12.92 -5.87 0.90
CA ASP A 435 -12.42 -7.08 1.58
C ASP A 435 -12.47 -6.97 3.12
N TRP A 436 -12.91 -5.82 3.63
CA TRP A 436 -12.97 -5.43 5.03
C TRP A 436 -14.35 -5.59 5.68
N GLU A 437 -15.26 -6.33 5.09
CA GLU A 437 -16.66 -6.43 5.54
C GLU A 437 -17.43 -5.09 5.65
N HIS A 438 -16.82 -3.97 5.29
CA HIS A 438 -17.40 -2.64 5.36
C HIS A 438 -17.87 -2.19 3.97
N ASP A 439 -19.08 -1.67 3.90
CA ASP A 439 -19.61 -1.08 2.69
C ASP A 439 -18.85 0.23 2.39
N SER A 440 -18.11 0.29 1.27
CA SER A 440 -17.43 1.50 0.81
C SER A 440 -18.19 2.17 -0.32
N ARG A 441 -18.33 3.49 -0.24
CA ARG A 441 -18.84 4.35 -1.32
C ARG A 441 -17.75 5.12 -2.07
N ALA A 442 -16.50 4.86 -1.77
CA ALA A 442 -15.37 5.52 -2.43
C ALA A 442 -15.39 5.35 -3.97
N PRO A 443 -15.76 4.18 -4.55
CA PRO A 443 -15.89 4.05 -5.99
C PRO A 443 -16.98 4.95 -6.60
N GLU A 444 -18.12 5.11 -5.91
CA GLU A 444 -19.17 6.05 -6.33
C GLU A 444 -18.71 7.51 -6.19
N ALA A 445 -17.99 7.83 -5.11
CA ALA A 445 -17.42 9.15 -4.90
C ALA A 445 -16.44 9.52 -6.02
N MET A 446 -15.61 8.58 -6.51
CA MET A 446 -14.71 8.80 -7.65
C MET A 446 -15.50 9.18 -8.93
N LEU A 447 -16.62 8.51 -9.20
CA LEU A 447 -17.47 8.88 -10.35
C LEU A 447 -17.97 10.31 -10.21
N ALA A 448 -18.45 10.68 -9.02
CA ALA A 448 -18.95 12.02 -8.75
C ALA A 448 -17.82 13.08 -8.82
N ILE A 449 -16.64 12.79 -8.27
CA ILE A 449 -15.47 13.68 -8.33
C ILE A 449 -15.08 13.94 -9.79
N THR A 450 -14.86 12.89 -10.59
CA THR A 450 -14.45 13.02 -11.99
C THR A 450 -15.48 13.75 -12.83
N ARG A 451 -16.79 13.50 -12.62
CA ARG A 451 -17.88 14.26 -13.27
C ARG A 451 -17.82 15.74 -12.90
N LYS A 452 -17.73 16.06 -11.61
CA LYS A 452 -17.72 17.45 -11.12
C LYS A 452 -16.47 18.20 -11.57
N VAL A 453 -15.33 17.54 -11.66
CA VAL A 453 -14.10 18.14 -12.19
C VAL A 453 -14.29 18.50 -13.67
N LEU A 454 -14.81 17.61 -14.51
CA LEU A 454 -15.08 17.91 -15.93
C LEU A 454 -16.12 19.02 -16.08
N GLU A 455 -17.24 18.98 -15.32
CA GLU A 455 -18.26 20.03 -15.32
C GLU A 455 -17.65 21.40 -14.95
N GLY A 456 -16.81 21.43 -13.92
CA GLY A 456 -16.13 22.65 -13.49
C GLY A 456 -15.17 23.21 -14.56
N ARG A 457 -14.42 22.35 -15.24
CA ARG A 457 -13.53 22.75 -16.33
C ARG A 457 -14.30 23.23 -17.56
N ILE A 458 -15.42 22.62 -17.90
CA ILE A 458 -16.34 23.12 -18.93
C ILE A 458 -16.83 24.53 -18.55
N ALA A 459 -17.28 24.72 -17.30
CA ALA A 459 -17.75 26.02 -16.83
C ALA A 459 -16.67 27.11 -16.90
N LEU A 460 -15.39 26.77 -16.59
CA LEU A 460 -14.27 27.71 -16.75
C LEU A 460 -14.07 28.10 -18.21
N ILE A 461 -14.11 27.17 -19.15
CA ILE A 461 -13.96 27.45 -20.58
C ILE A 461 -15.11 28.34 -21.10
N GLU A 462 -16.30 28.19 -20.55
CA GLU A 462 -17.48 28.97 -20.86
C GLU A 462 -17.53 30.35 -20.17
N GLY A 463 -16.47 30.71 -19.41
CA GLY A 463 -16.37 31.99 -18.71
C GLY A 463 -17.25 32.09 -17.45
N ARG A 464 -17.57 30.98 -16.82
CA ARG A 464 -18.40 30.87 -15.60
C ARG A 464 -17.58 30.39 -14.38
N PRO A 465 -16.53 31.15 -13.95
CA PRO A 465 -15.61 30.71 -12.91
C PRO A 465 -16.29 30.55 -11.53
N ALA A 466 -17.32 31.33 -11.22
CA ALA A 466 -18.05 31.19 -9.96
C ALA A 466 -18.85 29.88 -9.88
N ASP A 467 -19.39 29.38 -11.00
CA ASP A 467 -20.05 28.07 -11.06
C ASP A 467 -19.02 26.95 -10.99
N ALA A 468 -17.89 27.10 -11.67
CA ALA A 468 -16.77 26.15 -11.58
C ALA A 468 -16.27 25.99 -10.15
N ALA A 469 -16.12 27.08 -9.39
CA ALA A 469 -15.71 27.04 -8.00
C ALA A 469 -16.65 26.18 -7.13
N LYS A 470 -17.98 26.29 -7.32
CA LYS A 470 -18.97 25.47 -6.60
C LYS A 470 -18.85 23.98 -6.95
N LEU A 471 -18.62 23.69 -8.24
CA LEU A 471 -18.46 22.30 -8.71
C LEU A 471 -17.18 21.67 -8.14
N PHE A 472 -16.07 22.40 -8.16
CA PHE A 472 -14.81 21.92 -7.56
C PHE A 472 -14.91 21.82 -6.04
N SER A 473 -15.61 22.75 -5.35
CA SER A 473 -15.86 22.64 -3.91
C SER A 473 -16.62 21.35 -3.58
N THR A 474 -17.68 21.04 -4.34
CA THR A 474 -18.43 19.77 -4.16
C THR A 474 -17.55 18.54 -4.40
N ALA A 475 -16.70 18.56 -5.42
CA ALA A 475 -15.77 17.46 -5.69
C ALA A 475 -14.73 17.30 -4.57
N ALA A 476 -14.21 18.41 -4.06
CA ALA A 476 -13.26 18.40 -2.95
C ALA A 476 -13.89 17.90 -1.63
N ASP A 477 -15.14 18.27 -1.35
CA ASP A 477 -15.88 17.77 -0.19
C ASP A 477 -16.05 16.25 -0.25
N LEU A 478 -16.28 15.68 -1.44
CA LEU A 478 -16.35 14.22 -1.66
C LEU A 478 -14.99 13.55 -1.48
N GLU A 479 -13.92 14.15 -2.03
CA GLU A 479 -12.54 13.66 -1.89
C GLU A 479 -12.11 13.63 -0.41
N GLU A 480 -12.55 14.62 0.37
CA GLU A 480 -12.20 14.77 1.78
C GLU A 480 -13.07 13.94 2.74
N THR A 481 -14.05 13.18 2.23
CA THR A 481 -14.84 12.26 3.09
C THR A 481 -13.94 11.18 3.70
N PRO A 482 -14.20 10.75 4.94
CA PRO A 482 -13.40 9.70 5.57
C PRO A 482 -13.30 8.44 4.74
N ASP A 483 -14.40 7.99 4.14
CA ASP A 483 -14.44 6.78 3.31
C ASP A 483 -13.56 6.88 2.05
N PHE A 484 -13.59 8.02 1.33
CA PHE A 484 -12.74 8.22 0.15
C PHE A 484 -11.26 8.38 0.52
N ARG A 485 -10.99 9.07 1.63
CA ARG A 485 -9.63 9.27 2.15
C ARG A 485 -8.96 7.99 2.63
N ARG A 486 -9.68 6.89 2.81
CA ARG A 486 -9.10 5.56 3.00
C ARG A 486 -8.23 5.12 1.84
N PHE A 487 -8.50 5.60 0.63
CA PHE A 487 -7.69 5.34 -0.57
C PHE A 487 -6.64 6.44 -0.74
N SER A 488 -5.71 6.54 0.17
CA SER A 488 -4.70 7.61 0.24
C SER A 488 -3.24 7.16 0.06
N ASP A 489 -2.94 5.87 -0.34
CA ASP A 489 -1.61 5.24 -0.47
C ASP A 489 -1.27 4.69 -1.86
N PRO A 490 -1.07 5.54 -2.82
CA PRO A 490 -1.28 6.99 -2.82
C PRO A 490 -2.77 7.34 -2.94
N PRO A 491 -3.15 8.62 -2.83
CA PRO A 491 -4.53 9.02 -3.02
C PRO A 491 -5.10 8.58 -4.36
N ALA A 492 -6.30 7.97 -4.33
CA ALA A 492 -6.96 7.47 -5.52
C ALA A 492 -7.26 8.56 -6.55
N PHE A 493 -7.61 9.78 -6.10
CA PHE A 493 -7.61 10.96 -6.95
C PHE A 493 -6.29 11.71 -6.74
N TRP A 494 -5.49 11.87 -7.80
CA TRP A 494 -4.06 12.17 -7.76
C TRP A 494 -3.67 13.56 -7.21
N TYR A 495 -4.61 14.49 -7.05
CA TYR A 495 -4.37 15.82 -6.50
C TYR A 495 -5.56 16.31 -5.68
N PRO A 496 -5.40 17.22 -4.70
CA PRO A 496 -6.50 17.81 -3.96
C PRO A 496 -7.33 18.74 -4.86
N VAL A 497 -8.61 18.43 -5.07
CA VAL A 497 -9.50 19.24 -5.92
C VAL A 497 -9.68 20.66 -5.37
N ARG A 498 -9.40 20.88 -4.08
CA ARG A 498 -9.35 22.24 -3.47
C ARG A 498 -8.45 23.21 -4.22
N ARG A 499 -7.39 22.75 -4.92
CA ARG A 499 -6.54 23.64 -5.71
C ARG A 499 -7.27 24.19 -6.96
N ASP A 500 -8.15 23.37 -7.57
CA ASP A 500 -8.98 23.79 -8.71
C ASP A 500 -10.08 24.76 -8.24
N GLU A 501 -10.70 24.51 -7.07
CA GLU A 501 -11.59 25.45 -6.40
C GLU A 501 -10.90 26.79 -6.17
N ALA A 502 -9.69 26.78 -5.61
CA ALA A 502 -8.91 27.99 -5.36
C ALA A 502 -8.64 28.77 -6.66
N ALA A 503 -8.26 28.09 -7.74
CA ALA A 503 -8.02 28.71 -9.03
C ALA A 503 -9.30 29.33 -9.63
N ALA A 504 -10.44 28.65 -9.50
CA ALA A 504 -11.72 29.14 -9.98
C ALA A 504 -12.24 30.33 -9.17
N LEU A 505 -12.07 30.32 -7.83
CA LEU A 505 -12.39 31.46 -6.95
C LEU A 505 -11.54 32.69 -7.33
N LEU A 506 -10.24 32.51 -7.56
CA LEU A 506 -9.37 33.60 -8.00
C LEU A 506 -9.81 34.15 -9.35
N ALA A 507 -10.19 33.31 -10.30
CA ALA A 507 -10.69 33.69 -11.60
C ALA A 507 -12.05 34.43 -11.51
N SER A 508 -12.85 34.17 -10.50
CA SER A 508 -14.13 34.87 -10.24
C SER A 508 -13.96 36.21 -9.49
N GLY A 509 -12.74 36.55 -9.05
CA GLY A 509 -12.44 37.75 -8.27
C GLY A 509 -12.51 37.55 -6.74
N ASP A 510 -12.83 36.37 -6.23
CA ASP A 510 -12.80 36.08 -4.79
C ASP A 510 -11.39 35.67 -4.32
N ALA A 511 -10.51 36.64 -4.18
CA ALA A 511 -9.13 36.42 -3.71
C ALA A 511 -9.09 35.86 -2.28
N SER A 512 -10.03 36.27 -1.41
CA SER A 512 -10.10 35.74 -0.03
C SER A 512 -10.49 34.26 -0.01
N GLY A 513 -11.49 33.87 -0.78
CA GLY A 513 -11.88 32.46 -0.95
C GLY A 513 -10.77 31.65 -1.55
N ALA A 514 -10.12 32.14 -2.62
CA ALA A 514 -8.99 31.50 -3.28
C ALA A 514 -7.84 31.22 -2.31
N ARG A 515 -7.48 32.21 -1.46
CA ARG A 515 -6.45 32.02 -0.42
C ARG A 515 -6.82 30.91 0.55
N ARG A 516 -8.06 30.90 1.07
CA ARG A 516 -8.51 29.86 2.01
C ARG A 516 -8.48 28.47 1.39
N ALA A 517 -8.99 28.32 0.17
CA ALA A 517 -9.02 27.05 -0.54
C ALA A 517 -7.60 26.55 -0.87
N ALA A 518 -6.70 27.43 -1.33
CA ALA A 518 -5.30 27.09 -1.58
C ALA A 518 -4.58 26.64 -0.30
N GLN A 519 -4.79 27.33 0.82
CA GLN A 519 -4.24 26.91 2.12
C GLN A 519 -4.81 25.56 2.59
N ALA A 520 -6.10 25.28 2.33
CA ALA A 520 -6.70 23.99 2.62
C ALA A 520 -6.06 22.86 1.78
N SER A 521 -5.87 23.10 0.48
CA SER A 521 -5.16 22.18 -0.41
C SER A 521 -3.73 21.89 0.08
N LEU A 522 -2.98 22.92 0.48
CA LEU A 522 -1.60 22.78 0.97
C LEU A 522 -1.49 22.06 2.32
N ARG A 523 -2.55 22.03 3.13
CA ARG A 523 -2.58 21.17 4.31
C ARG A 523 -2.67 19.69 3.96
N LEU A 524 -3.34 19.35 2.85
CA LEU A 524 -3.46 17.98 2.37
C LEU A 524 -2.21 17.54 1.59
N ARG A 525 -1.65 18.46 0.80
CA ARG A 525 -0.49 18.21 -0.06
C ARG A 525 0.50 19.37 0.06
N PRO A 526 1.40 19.32 1.03
CA PRO A 526 2.46 20.32 1.16
C PRO A 526 3.26 20.44 -0.13
N ARG A 527 3.66 21.68 -0.47
CA ARG A 527 4.46 21.98 -1.67
C ARG A 527 3.78 21.67 -3.02
N ASP A 528 2.44 21.48 -3.07
CA ASP A 528 1.72 21.41 -4.36
C ASP A 528 1.99 22.69 -5.18
N PRO A 529 2.67 22.60 -6.34
CA PRO A 529 3.11 23.79 -7.07
C PRO A 529 1.93 24.60 -7.62
N VAL A 530 0.80 23.96 -7.92
CA VAL A 530 -0.41 24.64 -8.42
C VAL A 530 -1.07 25.42 -7.28
N ALA A 531 -1.27 24.80 -6.14
CA ALA A 531 -1.85 25.45 -4.97
C ALA A 531 -0.97 26.61 -4.47
N LEU A 532 0.37 26.46 -4.46
CA LEU A 532 1.31 27.52 -4.13
C LEU A 532 1.21 28.70 -5.10
N ALA A 533 1.15 28.45 -6.41
CA ALA A 533 1.03 29.49 -7.41
C ALA A 533 -0.30 30.27 -7.27
N VAL A 534 -1.40 29.59 -6.97
CA VAL A 534 -2.70 30.23 -6.70
C VAL A 534 -2.64 31.06 -5.41
N LEU A 535 -2.02 30.52 -4.34
CA LEU A 535 -1.89 31.21 -3.06
C LEU A 535 -1.15 32.55 -3.22
N VAL A 536 0.01 32.54 -3.87
CA VAL A 536 0.81 33.76 -4.14
C VAL A 536 0.00 34.79 -4.92
N ARG A 537 -0.74 34.37 -5.96
CA ARG A 537 -1.57 35.28 -6.75
C ARG A 537 -2.76 35.84 -5.98
N ALA A 538 -3.38 35.00 -5.12
CA ALA A 538 -4.49 35.41 -4.29
C ALA A 538 -4.04 36.45 -3.23
N GLU A 539 -2.88 36.25 -2.62
CA GLU A 539 -2.30 37.18 -1.64
C GLU A 539 -1.92 38.53 -2.30
N GLY A 540 -1.37 38.51 -3.51
CA GLY A 540 -1.08 39.71 -4.27
C GLY A 540 -2.32 40.49 -4.75
N ALA A 541 -3.49 39.86 -4.79
CA ALA A 541 -4.76 40.50 -5.16
C ALA A 541 -5.53 41.07 -3.95
N LEU A 542 -5.12 40.75 -2.72
CA LEU A 542 -5.72 41.29 -1.50
C LEU A 542 -5.14 42.66 -1.15
N PRO A 543 -5.94 43.58 -0.55
CA PRO A 543 -5.39 44.82 -0.05
C PRO A 543 -4.36 44.55 1.06
N PRO A 544 -3.33 45.43 1.18
CA PRO A 544 -2.34 45.27 2.25
C PRO A 544 -3.04 45.30 3.62
N VAL A 545 -2.66 44.39 4.50
CA VAL A 545 -3.13 44.39 5.90
C VAL A 545 -2.40 45.53 6.60
N HIS A 546 -3.13 46.59 6.98
CA HIS A 546 -2.61 47.72 7.77
C HIS A 546 -2.56 47.39 9.27
#